data_3e75b6a333c0707d9d1e105bf09ff3eb
#
_entry.id   3e75b6a333c0707d9d1e105bf09ff3eb
#
_cell.length_a   1.000
_cell.length_b   1.000
_cell.length_c   1.000
_cell.angle_alpha   90.00
_cell.angle_beta   90.00
_cell.angle_gamma   90.00
#
_symmetry.space_group_name_H-M   'P 1'
#
loop_
_entity.id
_entity.type
_entity.pdbx_description
1 polymer ?
#
loop_
_entity_poly.entity_id
_entity_poly.type
_entity_poly.pdbx_seq_one_letter_code
_entity_poly.pdbx_strand_id
1 'polypeptide(L)'
;MNRRTALWQTLGFIGLSSSASRAVLNSKITLQNPNDQRFQIGACDWSIGQSSKIEAFDVAKTIGLDGIQVNMGSEKNDMHLRQKDLQKSWREAAKRTGVKVGGLALGELNSIPYKSDPRAEQWVQDSVDVAKALGAKNVLLAFFNKGDLKNDPKGTQVVIERLKAVAPKAEKAGIVLAIESWLSAEEHLAIIDAVASPAVKVYYDVCNSTVMGYDILKEIRWLGKQKQICEFHFKENSFLLGQGKVNYPEVRKAMDDIQYRGWVHIEGAVPEGKNMLESYTYNNKFVRGILS
;
A
#
# COMPACT_ATOMS: atom_id res chain seq x y z
N MET A 1 69.91 53.85 15.13
CA MET A 1 70.91 54.07 14.03
C MET A 1 70.21 53.66 12.74
N ASN A 2 69.85 54.69 11.99
CA ASN A 2 70.26 54.95 10.60
C ASN A 2 69.89 53.90 9.59
N ARG A 3 69.31 54.12 8.44
CA ARG A 3 69.00 55.27 7.56
C ARG A 3 68.30 54.69 6.34
N ARG A 4 67.25 55.39 5.89
CA ARG A 4 67.15 56.10 4.57
C ARG A 4 67.09 55.17 3.34
N THR A 5 66.18 55.30 2.57
CA THR A 5 65.63 56.14 1.45
C THR A 5 65.64 55.28 0.19
N ALA A 6 64.81 55.38 -0.77
CA ALA A 6 63.98 56.38 -1.43
C ALA A 6 63.01 55.71 -2.46
N LEU A 7 61.92 56.43 -2.64
CA LEU A 7 61.16 56.64 -3.88
C LEU A 7 61.70 56.07 -5.19
N TRP A 8 60.76 55.51 -6.04
CA TRP A 8 60.37 56.13 -7.28
C TRP A 8 58.95 55.58 -7.72
N GLN A 9 58.13 56.53 -8.15
CA GLN A 9 56.81 56.34 -8.74
C GLN A 9 56.95 55.87 -10.18
N THR A 10 56.02 55.03 -10.65
CA THR A 10 55.50 55.15 -12.00
C THR A 10 54.07 54.63 -12.06
N LEU A 11 53.20 55.48 -12.61
CA LEU A 11 51.83 55.25 -12.94
C LEU A 11 51.70 54.17 -14.04
N GLY A 12 50.66 53.34 -13.96
CA GLY A 12 50.30 52.48 -15.07
C GLY A 12 48.92 51.79 -14.86
N PHE A 13 47.93 52.45 -15.38
CA PHE A 13 46.66 51.95 -15.96
C PHE A 13 45.82 50.90 -15.22
N ILE A 14 44.61 51.36 -14.96
CA ILE A 14 43.37 50.68 -14.60
C ILE A 14 43.00 49.65 -15.64
N GLY A 15 42.80 48.41 -15.18
CA GLY A 15 42.12 47.36 -15.90
C GLY A 15 41.11 46.68 -14.97
N LEU A 16 39.88 47.21 -14.94
CA LEU A 16 38.75 46.56 -14.30
C LEU A 16 38.37 45.31 -15.11
N SER A 17 38.74 44.16 -14.67
CA SER A 17 38.12 42.90 -15.16
C SER A 17 37.23 42.35 -14.05
N SER A 18 35.96 42.62 -14.19
CA SER A 18 34.90 41.99 -13.42
C SER A 18 34.76 40.52 -13.83
N SER A 19 35.41 39.62 -13.12
CA SER A 19 35.11 38.19 -13.20
C SER A 19 33.88 37.88 -12.37
N ALA A 20 32.71 38.04 -12.98
CA ALA A 20 31.48 37.50 -12.46
C ALA A 20 31.58 35.96 -12.53
N SER A 21 31.90 35.35 -11.41
CA SER A 21 31.78 33.89 -11.25
C SER A 21 30.33 33.49 -11.39
N ARG A 22 29.95 33.03 -12.59
CA ARG A 22 28.72 32.27 -12.80
C ARG A 22 28.83 30.95 -12.06
N ALA A 23 28.30 30.90 -10.85
CA ALA A 23 27.97 29.63 -10.21
C ALA A 23 26.87 28.97 -11.04
N VAL A 24 27.26 28.07 -11.93
CA VAL A 24 26.34 27.15 -12.61
C VAL A 24 25.86 26.16 -11.55
N LEU A 25 24.68 26.43 -11.00
CA LEU A 25 23.93 25.42 -10.25
C LEU A 25 23.62 24.27 -11.22
N ASN A 26 24.51 23.29 -11.27
CA ASN A 26 24.21 21.98 -11.82
C ASN A 26 23.25 21.29 -10.87
N SER A 27 21.96 21.64 -10.94
CA SER A 27 20.90 20.74 -10.45
C SER A 27 20.98 19.49 -11.32
N LYS A 28 21.64 18.45 -10.82
CA LYS A 28 21.51 17.11 -11.35
C LYS A 28 20.01 16.77 -11.25
N ILE A 29 19.29 16.97 -12.35
CA ILE A 29 18.03 16.31 -12.57
C ILE A 29 18.39 14.84 -12.65
N THR A 30 18.33 14.15 -11.51
CA THR A 30 18.36 12.69 -11.48
C THR A 30 17.08 12.27 -12.19
N LEU A 31 17.20 11.85 -13.44
CA LEU A 31 16.14 11.11 -14.12
C LEU A 31 15.87 9.89 -13.23
N GLN A 32 14.82 9.98 -12.43
CA GLN A 32 14.37 8.84 -11.64
C GLN A 32 14.05 7.73 -12.65
N ASN A 33 14.68 6.58 -12.47
CA ASN A 33 14.37 5.38 -13.22
C ASN A 33 12.86 5.13 -13.05
N PRO A 34 12.06 5.01 -14.13
CA PRO A 34 10.62 4.75 -14.02
C PRO A 34 10.27 3.52 -13.17
N ASN A 35 11.25 2.64 -12.94
CA ASN A 35 11.12 1.46 -12.07
C ASN A 35 11.42 1.74 -10.59
N ASP A 36 11.83 2.94 -10.19
CA ASP A 36 12.15 3.31 -8.80
C ASP A 36 11.06 4.18 -8.16
N GLN A 37 9.84 4.05 -8.63
CA GLN A 37 8.71 4.76 -8.06
C GLN A 37 8.48 4.29 -6.63
N ARG A 38 8.62 5.20 -5.65
CA ARG A 38 8.51 4.90 -4.22
C ARG A 38 7.13 4.35 -3.85
N PHE A 39 6.07 4.93 -4.44
CA PHE A 39 4.70 4.55 -4.21
C PHE A 39 4.05 4.09 -5.51
N GLN A 40 3.28 3.01 -5.44
CA GLN A 40 2.39 2.58 -6.50
C GLN A 40 0.96 2.77 -6.02
N ILE A 41 0.11 3.36 -6.84
CA ILE A 41 -1.26 3.70 -6.47
C ILE A 41 -2.20 2.75 -7.20
N GLY A 42 -2.95 1.99 -6.42
CA GLY A 42 -3.97 1.10 -6.92
C GLY A 42 -5.34 1.40 -6.35
N ALA A 43 -6.30 0.57 -6.71
CA ALA A 43 -7.63 0.51 -6.10
C ALA A 43 -8.06 -0.94 -5.87
N CYS A 44 -8.98 -1.12 -4.95
CA CYS A 44 -9.64 -2.41 -4.75
C CYS A 44 -10.67 -2.62 -5.86
N ASP A 45 -10.72 -3.81 -6.48
CA ASP A 45 -11.64 -4.11 -7.58
C ASP A 45 -13.11 -3.99 -7.15
N TRP A 46 -13.42 -4.31 -5.89
CA TRP A 46 -14.76 -4.15 -5.33
C TRP A 46 -15.17 -2.69 -5.15
N SER A 47 -14.24 -1.82 -4.93
CA SER A 47 -14.51 -0.39 -4.73
C SER A 47 -14.71 0.38 -6.03
N ILE A 48 -14.23 -0.16 -7.15
CA ILE A 48 -14.49 0.37 -8.51
C ILE A 48 -15.61 -0.38 -9.24
N GLY A 49 -16.46 -1.12 -8.48
CA GLY A 49 -17.61 -1.83 -9.01
C GLY A 49 -17.28 -3.04 -9.89
N GLN A 50 -16.07 -3.58 -9.80
CA GLN A 50 -15.57 -4.67 -10.63
C GLN A 50 -15.08 -5.87 -9.82
N SER A 51 -15.68 -6.10 -8.64
CA SER A 51 -15.28 -7.20 -7.76
C SER A 51 -15.20 -8.53 -8.50
N SER A 52 -14.03 -9.15 -8.46
CA SER A 52 -13.74 -10.43 -9.12
C SER A 52 -14.03 -10.45 -10.64
N LYS A 53 -13.89 -9.29 -11.31
CA LYS A 53 -14.10 -9.16 -12.76
C LYS A 53 -12.83 -8.70 -13.45
N ILE A 54 -12.55 -9.26 -14.62
CA ILE A 54 -11.36 -8.94 -15.40
C ILE A 54 -11.40 -7.50 -15.96
N GLU A 55 -12.60 -6.95 -16.13
CA GLU A 55 -12.85 -5.57 -16.58
C GLU A 55 -12.29 -4.53 -15.63
N ALA A 56 -11.97 -4.91 -14.39
CA ALA A 56 -11.30 -4.06 -13.41
C ALA A 56 -10.01 -3.43 -13.96
N PHE A 57 -9.28 -4.14 -14.82
CA PHE A 57 -8.06 -3.64 -15.46
C PHE A 57 -8.33 -2.46 -16.41
N ASP A 58 -9.40 -2.52 -17.18
CA ASP A 58 -9.75 -1.46 -18.13
C ASP A 58 -10.28 -0.22 -17.39
N VAL A 59 -11.08 -0.44 -16.33
CA VAL A 59 -11.55 0.65 -15.46
C VAL A 59 -10.36 1.33 -14.75
N ALA A 60 -9.46 0.55 -14.18
CA ALA A 60 -8.26 1.06 -13.52
C ALA A 60 -7.36 1.86 -14.47
N LYS A 61 -7.19 1.39 -15.72
CA LYS A 61 -6.49 2.13 -16.78
C LYS A 61 -7.16 3.46 -17.08
N THR A 62 -8.49 3.49 -17.18
CA THR A 62 -9.27 4.71 -17.43
C THR A 62 -9.08 5.73 -16.29
N ILE A 63 -9.05 5.27 -15.04
CA ILE A 63 -8.79 6.12 -13.86
C ILE A 63 -7.32 6.60 -13.83
N GLY A 64 -6.40 5.90 -14.47
CA GLY A 64 -4.96 6.19 -14.46
C GLY A 64 -4.24 5.58 -13.26
N LEU A 65 -4.71 4.45 -12.75
CA LEU A 65 -4.08 3.72 -11.64
C LEU A 65 -2.88 2.89 -12.13
N ASP A 66 -1.91 2.64 -11.23
CA ASP A 66 -0.75 1.79 -11.52
C ASP A 66 -1.10 0.30 -11.41
N GLY A 67 -2.12 -0.02 -10.61
CA GLY A 67 -2.58 -1.41 -10.41
C GLY A 67 -3.94 -1.53 -9.75
N ILE A 68 -4.32 -2.78 -9.52
CA ILE A 68 -5.52 -3.15 -8.78
C ILE A 68 -5.19 -4.20 -7.71
N GLN A 69 -5.88 -4.13 -6.58
CA GLN A 69 -5.98 -5.22 -5.63
C GLN A 69 -7.19 -6.05 -6.03
N VAL A 70 -6.96 -7.31 -6.35
CA VAL A 70 -7.97 -8.20 -6.90
C VAL A 70 -8.57 -9.10 -5.82
N ASN A 71 -9.89 -9.22 -5.79
CA ASN A 71 -10.57 -10.20 -4.95
C ASN A 71 -10.40 -11.61 -5.53
N MET A 72 -9.95 -12.55 -4.71
CA MET A 72 -9.73 -13.95 -5.11
C MET A 72 -11.01 -14.65 -5.58
N GLY A 73 -12.16 -14.16 -5.14
CA GLY A 73 -13.47 -14.72 -5.41
C GLY A 73 -14.35 -14.75 -4.18
N SER A 74 -15.38 -15.57 -4.25
CA SER A 74 -16.32 -15.80 -3.16
C SER A 74 -16.72 -17.28 -3.12
N GLU A 75 -17.46 -17.70 -2.08
CA GLU A 75 -18.07 -19.03 -2.02
C GLU A 75 -18.91 -19.32 -3.27
N LYS A 76 -19.65 -18.32 -3.77
CA LYS A 76 -20.55 -18.48 -4.92
C LYS A 76 -19.84 -18.85 -6.22
N ASN A 77 -18.60 -18.42 -6.41
CA ASN A 77 -17.79 -18.74 -7.60
C ASN A 77 -16.62 -19.65 -7.29
N ASP A 78 -16.66 -20.31 -6.12
CA ASP A 78 -15.66 -21.27 -5.65
C ASP A 78 -14.23 -20.69 -5.66
N MET A 79 -14.06 -19.43 -5.19
CA MET A 79 -12.78 -18.75 -5.23
C MET A 79 -12.16 -18.86 -6.64
N HIS A 80 -12.84 -18.32 -7.64
CA HIS A 80 -12.62 -18.59 -9.07
C HIS A 80 -11.15 -18.36 -9.53
N LEU A 81 -10.39 -17.47 -8.90
CA LEU A 81 -8.98 -17.26 -9.23
C LEU A 81 -8.05 -18.43 -8.87
N ARG A 82 -8.57 -19.50 -8.24
CA ARG A 82 -7.86 -20.78 -8.13
C ARG A 82 -7.70 -21.47 -9.49
N GLN A 83 -8.55 -21.13 -10.48
CA GLN A 83 -8.52 -21.71 -11.82
C GLN A 83 -7.35 -21.13 -12.63
N LYS A 84 -6.47 -22.02 -13.15
CA LYS A 84 -5.25 -21.61 -13.87
C LYS A 84 -5.52 -20.82 -15.15
N ASP A 85 -6.61 -21.14 -15.84
CA ASP A 85 -6.99 -20.44 -17.08
C ASP A 85 -7.41 -19.00 -16.78
N LEU A 86 -8.14 -18.78 -15.68
CA LEU A 86 -8.48 -17.43 -15.23
C LEU A 86 -7.23 -16.66 -14.79
N GLN A 87 -6.31 -17.28 -14.06
CA GLN A 87 -5.04 -16.66 -13.71
C GLN A 87 -4.25 -16.23 -14.97
N LYS A 88 -4.28 -17.04 -16.03
CA LYS A 88 -3.66 -16.69 -17.32
C LYS A 88 -4.33 -15.47 -17.94
N SER A 89 -5.65 -15.50 -18.06
CA SER A 89 -6.43 -14.39 -18.63
C SER A 89 -6.23 -13.06 -17.85
N TRP A 90 -6.12 -13.13 -16.52
CA TRP A 90 -5.85 -11.96 -15.69
C TRP A 90 -4.45 -11.38 -15.92
N ARG A 91 -3.42 -12.24 -16.08
CA ARG A 91 -2.08 -11.77 -16.44
C ARG A 91 -2.04 -11.14 -17.83
N GLU A 92 -2.80 -11.69 -18.79
CA GLU A 92 -2.92 -11.14 -20.15
C GLU A 92 -3.62 -9.78 -20.12
N ALA A 93 -4.68 -9.61 -19.32
CA ALA A 93 -5.34 -8.32 -19.13
C ALA A 93 -4.41 -7.29 -18.47
N ALA A 94 -3.66 -7.68 -17.47
CA ALA A 94 -2.65 -6.82 -16.85
C ALA A 94 -1.59 -6.36 -17.88
N LYS A 95 -1.08 -7.30 -18.70
CA LYS A 95 -0.12 -6.97 -19.76
C LYS A 95 -0.72 -6.05 -20.83
N ARG A 96 -1.96 -6.31 -21.27
CA ARG A 96 -2.67 -5.52 -22.29
C ARG A 96 -2.93 -4.09 -21.83
N THR A 97 -3.30 -3.90 -20.58
CA THR A 97 -3.64 -2.59 -20.03
C THR A 97 -2.45 -1.80 -19.51
N GLY A 98 -1.37 -2.50 -19.13
CA GLY A 98 -0.25 -1.93 -18.37
C GLY A 98 -0.54 -1.76 -16.88
N VAL A 99 -1.75 -2.14 -16.41
CA VAL A 99 -2.16 -2.09 -14.99
C VAL A 99 -1.68 -3.36 -14.30
N LYS A 100 -0.98 -3.22 -13.17
CA LYS A 100 -0.42 -4.36 -12.43
C LYS A 100 -1.46 -5.00 -11.50
N VAL A 101 -1.27 -6.27 -11.14
CA VAL A 101 -1.91 -6.85 -9.95
C VAL A 101 -1.11 -6.37 -8.74
N GLY A 102 -1.67 -5.40 -7.99
CA GLY A 102 -1.02 -4.78 -6.83
C GLY A 102 -1.06 -5.67 -5.59
N GLY A 103 -2.13 -6.41 -5.42
CA GLY A 103 -2.34 -7.35 -4.30
C GLY A 103 -3.47 -8.32 -4.59
N LEU A 104 -3.56 -9.38 -3.80
CA LEU A 104 -4.71 -10.29 -3.76
C LEU A 104 -5.49 -10.05 -2.47
N ALA A 105 -6.80 -10.24 -2.47
CA ALA A 105 -7.64 -10.10 -1.27
C ALA A 105 -8.57 -11.30 -1.08
N LEU A 106 -8.75 -11.70 0.15
CA LEU A 106 -9.73 -12.67 0.61
C LEU A 106 -10.83 -11.96 1.44
N GLY A 107 -11.65 -11.15 0.76
CA GLY A 107 -12.77 -10.45 1.38
C GLY A 107 -13.86 -11.36 1.92
N GLU A 108 -13.99 -12.58 1.37
CA GLU A 108 -14.96 -13.58 1.80
C GLU A 108 -14.77 -14.04 3.26
N LEU A 109 -13.56 -13.85 3.84
CA LEU A 109 -13.31 -14.16 5.25
C LEU A 109 -14.18 -13.34 6.21
N ASN A 110 -14.76 -12.25 5.75
CA ASN A 110 -15.73 -11.46 6.49
C ASN A 110 -17.05 -12.20 6.71
N SER A 111 -17.43 -13.10 5.80
CA SER A 111 -18.68 -13.87 5.82
C SER A 111 -18.47 -15.31 6.24
N ILE A 112 -17.35 -15.89 5.82
CA ILE A 112 -16.89 -17.26 6.12
C ILE A 112 -15.59 -17.17 6.89
N PRO A 113 -15.67 -17.15 8.25
CA PRO A 113 -14.55 -16.71 9.08
C PRO A 113 -13.36 -17.66 9.09
N TYR A 114 -12.17 -17.12 8.90
CA TYR A 114 -10.91 -17.89 9.04
C TYR A 114 -10.71 -18.47 10.42
N LYS A 115 -11.32 -17.88 11.47
CA LYS A 115 -11.27 -18.37 12.85
C LYS A 115 -12.12 -19.62 13.13
N SER A 116 -13.02 -20.03 12.21
CA SER A 116 -13.96 -21.10 12.53
C SER A 116 -14.31 -22.02 11.34
N ASP A 117 -14.25 -21.55 10.12
CA ASP A 117 -14.66 -22.35 8.94
C ASP A 117 -13.44 -23.04 8.30
N PRO A 118 -13.47 -24.35 8.08
CA PRO A 118 -12.37 -25.09 7.46
C PRO A 118 -12.16 -24.71 5.97
N ARG A 119 -13.20 -24.26 5.28
CA ARG A 119 -13.07 -23.80 3.88
C ARG A 119 -12.20 -22.58 3.79
N ALA A 120 -12.35 -21.64 4.75
CA ALA A 120 -11.52 -20.45 4.83
C ALA A 120 -10.03 -20.79 5.05
N GLU A 121 -9.74 -21.85 5.82
CA GLU A 121 -8.37 -22.34 5.98
C GLU A 121 -7.78 -22.79 4.65
N GLN A 122 -8.52 -23.58 3.86
CA GLN A 122 -8.08 -24.03 2.55
C GLN A 122 -7.89 -22.85 1.58
N TRP A 123 -8.80 -21.86 1.60
CA TRP A 123 -8.68 -20.67 0.74
C TRP A 123 -7.45 -19.83 1.04
N VAL A 124 -7.07 -19.70 2.30
CA VAL A 124 -5.83 -19.02 2.68
C VAL A 124 -4.60 -19.80 2.21
N GLN A 125 -4.61 -21.14 2.31
CA GLN A 125 -3.56 -21.99 1.75
C GLN A 125 -3.42 -21.81 0.24
N ASP A 126 -4.54 -21.80 -0.49
CA ASP A 126 -4.57 -21.67 -1.96
C ASP A 126 -4.18 -20.25 -2.42
N SER A 127 -4.50 -19.23 -1.62
CA SER A 127 -4.22 -17.83 -1.95
C SER A 127 -2.73 -17.54 -2.16
N VAL A 128 -1.85 -18.28 -1.48
CA VAL A 128 -0.40 -18.17 -1.65
C VAL A 128 0.02 -18.52 -3.08
N ASP A 129 -0.52 -19.59 -3.63
CA ASP A 129 -0.22 -20.03 -5.00
C ASP A 129 -0.86 -19.09 -6.03
N VAL A 130 -2.09 -18.61 -5.76
CA VAL A 130 -2.79 -17.65 -6.61
C VAL A 130 -2.03 -16.32 -6.68
N ALA A 131 -1.63 -15.79 -5.52
CA ALA A 131 -0.85 -14.55 -5.46
C ALA A 131 0.45 -14.67 -6.26
N LYS A 132 1.19 -15.77 -6.05
CA LYS A 132 2.42 -16.06 -6.81
C LYS A 132 2.17 -16.13 -8.30
N ALA A 133 1.10 -16.81 -8.72
CA ALA A 133 0.74 -16.96 -10.13
C ALA A 133 0.35 -15.62 -10.79
N LEU A 134 -0.29 -14.71 -10.05
CA LEU A 134 -0.67 -13.39 -10.52
C LEU A 134 0.45 -12.34 -10.38
N GLY A 135 1.55 -12.66 -9.71
CA GLY A 135 2.66 -11.74 -9.46
C GLY A 135 2.43 -10.76 -8.32
N ALA A 136 1.35 -10.94 -7.53
CA ALA A 136 1.13 -10.21 -6.30
C ALA A 136 2.13 -10.63 -5.22
N LYS A 137 2.46 -9.71 -4.30
CA LYS A 137 3.37 -9.99 -3.18
C LYS A 137 2.65 -10.14 -1.85
N ASN A 138 1.44 -9.61 -1.76
CA ASN A 138 0.64 -9.61 -0.56
C ASN A 138 -0.73 -10.21 -0.81
N VAL A 139 -1.22 -10.94 0.20
CA VAL A 139 -2.60 -11.43 0.30
C VAL A 139 -3.25 -10.77 1.49
N LEU A 140 -4.21 -9.90 1.26
CA LEU A 140 -5.03 -9.31 2.31
C LEU A 140 -5.98 -10.37 2.86
N LEU A 141 -5.93 -10.57 4.17
CA LEU A 141 -6.86 -11.39 4.94
C LEU A 141 -7.78 -10.47 5.73
N ALA A 142 -9.04 -10.41 5.33
CA ALA A 142 -10.03 -9.51 5.93
C ALA A 142 -10.65 -10.12 7.19
N PHE A 143 -10.57 -9.39 8.32
CA PHE A 143 -11.10 -9.81 9.62
C PHE A 143 -12.13 -8.81 10.14
N PHE A 144 -13.28 -8.75 9.46
CA PHE A 144 -14.41 -7.90 9.82
C PHE A 144 -15.69 -8.74 9.97
N ASN A 145 -16.75 -8.15 10.43
CA ASN A 145 -18.07 -8.79 10.58
C ASN A 145 -18.00 -10.14 11.33
N LYS A 146 -18.36 -11.26 10.70
CA LYS A 146 -18.27 -12.58 11.33
C LYS A 146 -16.81 -13.00 11.57
N GLY A 147 -15.88 -12.47 10.78
CA GLY A 147 -14.44 -12.71 10.90
C GLY A 147 -13.75 -11.86 11.96
N ASP A 148 -14.43 -10.85 12.53
CA ASP A 148 -13.83 -9.91 13.49
C ASP A 148 -13.19 -10.63 14.69
N LEU A 149 -11.95 -10.22 15.02
CA LEU A 149 -11.13 -10.75 16.10
C LEU A 149 -11.17 -9.89 17.36
N LYS A 150 -11.82 -8.70 17.30
CA LYS A 150 -11.91 -7.81 18.45
C LYS A 150 -12.70 -8.47 19.57
N ASN A 151 -12.08 -8.50 20.75
CA ASN A 151 -12.65 -9.16 21.94
C ASN A 151 -12.97 -10.67 21.77
N ASP A 152 -12.29 -11.35 20.82
CA ASP A 152 -12.43 -12.79 20.59
C ASP A 152 -11.08 -13.52 20.74
N PRO A 153 -10.61 -13.74 21.98
CA PRO A 153 -9.33 -14.39 22.23
C PRO A 153 -9.31 -15.85 21.73
N LYS A 154 -10.44 -16.55 21.75
CA LYS A 154 -10.53 -17.94 21.24
C LYS A 154 -10.40 -17.97 19.72
N GLY A 155 -11.12 -17.12 19.01
CA GLY A 155 -11.00 -17.01 17.56
C GLY A 155 -9.60 -16.55 17.13
N THR A 156 -9.01 -15.60 17.86
CA THR A 156 -7.64 -15.13 17.64
C THR A 156 -6.63 -16.27 17.78
N GLN A 157 -6.76 -17.12 18.78
CA GLN A 157 -5.88 -18.29 18.96
C GLN A 157 -5.98 -19.25 17.76
N VAL A 158 -7.18 -19.54 17.27
CA VAL A 158 -7.36 -20.39 16.07
C VAL A 158 -6.69 -19.75 14.85
N VAL A 159 -6.83 -18.43 14.65
CA VAL A 159 -6.18 -17.69 13.55
C VAL A 159 -4.66 -17.80 13.65
N ILE A 160 -4.09 -17.64 14.85
CA ILE A 160 -2.64 -17.80 15.08
C ILE A 160 -2.16 -19.21 14.67
N GLU A 161 -2.87 -20.25 15.09
CA GLU A 161 -2.51 -21.65 14.76
C GLU A 161 -2.58 -21.89 13.24
N ARG A 162 -3.62 -21.43 12.58
CA ARG A 162 -3.78 -21.55 11.13
C ARG A 162 -2.74 -20.74 10.35
N LEU A 163 -2.40 -19.54 10.83
CA LEU A 163 -1.33 -18.73 10.24
C LEU A 163 0.03 -19.42 10.41
N LYS A 164 0.33 -20.02 11.56
CA LYS A 164 1.55 -20.84 11.76
C LYS A 164 1.63 -21.98 10.76
N ALA A 165 0.51 -22.62 10.46
CA ALA A 165 0.48 -23.74 9.53
C ALA A 165 0.74 -23.33 8.07
N VAL A 166 0.28 -22.14 7.65
CA VAL A 166 0.45 -21.65 6.27
C VAL A 166 1.73 -20.82 6.07
N ALA A 167 2.27 -20.21 7.11
CA ALA A 167 3.40 -19.29 7.04
C ALA A 167 4.64 -19.87 6.32
N PRO A 168 5.07 -21.14 6.56
CA PRO A 168 6.21 -21.71 5.84
C PRO A 168 6.00 -21.77 4.31
N LYS A 169 4.76 -22.01 3.87
CA LYS A 169 4.41 -21.97 2.44
C LYS A 169 4.52 -20.55 1.88
N ALA A 170 4.01 -19.58 2.63
CA ALA A 170 4.06 -18.16 2.24
C ALA A 170 5.51 -17.65 2.18
N GLU A 171 6.34 -17.97 3.16
CA GLU A 171 7.78 -17.65 3.19
C GLU A 171 8.51 -18.22 1.96
N LYS A 172 8.34 -19.51 1.69
CA LYS A 172 8.94 -20.17 0.52
C LYS A 172 8.49 -19.57 -0.80
N ALA A 173 7.25 -19.08 -0.86
CA ALA A 173 6.69 -18.42 -2.04
C ALA A 173 7.11 -16.95 -2.17
N GLY A 174 7.61 -16.32 -1.11
CA GLY A 174 7.89 -14.88 -1.02
C GLY A 174 6.60 -14.06 -1.00
N ILE A 175 5.54 -14.58 -0.38
CA ILE A 175 4.22 -13.96 -0.24
C ILE A 175 4.00 -13.54 1.21
N VAL A 176 3.44 -12.36 1.41
CA VAL A 176 3.03 -11.86 2.72
C VAL A 176 1.53 -12.08 2.90
N LEU A 177 1.16 -12.67 4.03
CA LEU A 177 -0.22 -12.77 4.51
C LEU A 177 -0.50 -11.55 5.40
N ALA A 178 -1.34 -10.67 4.93
CA ALA A 178 -1.53 -9.34 5.47
C ALA A 178 -2.84 -9.24 6.25
N ILE A 179 -2.78 -9.04 7.55
CA ILE A 179 -3.96 -8.93 8.43
C ILE A 179 -4.55 -7.52 8.30
N GLU A 180 -5.82 -7.43 7.89
CA GLU A 180 -6.61 -6.21 7.96
C GLU A 180 -7.80 -6.43 8.90
N SER A 181 -7.98 -5.57 9.91
CA SER A 181 -8.98 -5.77 10.97
C SER A 181 -9.33 -4.48 11.73
N TRP A 182 -10.24 -4.61 12.73
CA TRP A 182 -10.52 -3.56 13.72
C TRP A 182 -9.53 -3.53 14.91
N LEU A 183 -8.48 -4.33 14.88
CA LEU A 183 -7.51 -4.43 15.96
C LEU A 183 -6.60 -3.20 16.03
N SER A 184 -6.11 -2.87 17.23
CA SER A 184 -5.05 -1.88 17.41
C SER A 184 -3.70 -2.42 16.95
N ALA A 185 -2.71 -1.54 16.84
CA ALA A 185 -1.34 -1.94 16.51
C ALA A 185 -0.77 -2.96 17.52
N GLU A 186 -1.07 -2.80 18.81
CA GLU A 186 -0.66 -3.74 19.86
C GLU A 186 -1.27 -5.12 19.67
N GLU A 187 -2.58 -5.18 19.38
CA GLU A 187 -3.29 -6.43 19.14
C GLU A 187 -2.79 -7.14 17.87
N HIS A 188 -2.50 -6.39 16.80
CA HIS A 188 -1.87 -6.94 15.59
C HIS A 188 -0.49 -7.55 15.90
N LEU A 189 0.36 -6.82 16.64
CA LEU A 189 1.69 -7.32 16.99
C LEU A 189 1.61 -8.56 17.86
N ALA A 190 0.66 -8.65 18.79
CA ALA A 190 0.48 -9.86 19.60
C ALA A 190 0.21 -11.09 18.72
N ILE A 191 -0.56 -10.96 17.64
CA ILE A 191 -0.79 -12.06 16.68
C ILE A 191 0.49 -12.36 15.90
N ILE A 192 1.15 -11.34 15.36
CA ILE A 192 2.36 -11.48 14.53
C ILE A 192 3.49 -12.14 15.33
N ASP A 193 3.72 -11.69 16.57
CA ASP A 193 4.74 -12.24 17.47
C ASP A 193 4.42 -13.70 17.85
N ALA A 194 3.14 -14.00 18.09
CA ALA A 194 2.71 -15.36 18.38
C ALA A 194 2.86 -16.29 17.17
N VAL A 195 2.64 -15.81 15.94
CA VAL A 195 2.89 -16.59 14.71
C VAL A 195 4.38 -16.77 14.47
N ALA A 196 5.20 -15.77 14.81
CA ALA A 196 6.66 -15.78 14.69
C ALA A 196 7.17 -16.03 13.25
N SER A 197 6.51 -15.43 12.26
CA SER A 197 6.88 -15.56 10.84
C SER A 197 6.99 -14.21 10.16
N PRO A 198 8.04 -13.95 9.37
CA PRO A 198 8.17 -12.72 8.59
C PRO A 198 7.16 -12.60 7.44
N ALA A 199 6.47 -13.70 7.11
CA ALA A 199 5.42 -13.73 6.09
C ALA A 199 4.07 -13.22 6.60
N VAL A 200 3.91 -12.89 7.88
CA VAL A 200 2.67 -12.34 8.43
C VAL A 200 2.90 -10.90 8.84
N LYS A 201 2.09 -9.98 8.31
CA LYS A 201 2.23 -8.54 8.53
C LYS A 201 0.86 -7.86 8.62
N VAL A 202 0.88 -6.56 8.89
CA VAL A 202 -0.31 -5.71 8.92
C VAL A 202 -0.58 -5.12 7.53
N TYR A 203 -1.80 -5.23 7.07
CA TYR A 203 -2.38 -4.38 6.05
C TYR A 203 -3.03 -3.19 6.76
N TYR A 204 -2.49 -1.98 6.62
CA TYR A 204 -2.91 -0.86 7.45
C TYR A 204 -3.96 0.00 6.75
N ASP A 205 -5.21 -0.03 7.22
CA ASP A 205 -6.28 0.86 6.76
C ASP A 205 -6.35 2.10 7.67
N VAL A 206 -6.02 3.25 7.12
CA VAL A 206 -5.96 4.51 7.86
C VAL A 206 -7.34 5.00 8.32
N CYS A 207 -8.40 4.70 7.56
CA CYS A 207 -9.76 5.11 7.93
C CYS A 207 -10.35 4.18 8.99
N ASN A 208 -10.20 2.88 8.84
CA ASN A 208 -10.69 1.90 9.82
C ASN A 208 -10.07 2.18 11.19
N SER A 209 -8.75 2.37 11.25
CA SER A 209 -8.04 2.72 12.49
C SER A 209 -8.48 4.08 13.07
N THR A 210 -8.74 5.07 12.21
CA THR A 210 -9.29 6.38 12.63
C THR A 210 -10.70 6.24 13.23
N VAL A 211 -11.56 5.42 12.61
CA VAL A 211 -12.94 5.16 13.11
C VAL A 211 -12.91 4.44 14.44
N MET A 212 -11.95 3.55 14.66
CA MET A 212 -11.74 2.87 15.93
C MET A 212 -11.17 3.80 17.03
N GLY A 213 -10.80 5.03 16.68
CA GLY A 213 -10.29 6.02 17.63
C GLY A 213 -8.81 5.85 17.98
N TYR A 214 -8.06 5.11 17.18
CA TYR A 214 -6.62 4.93 17.39
C TYR A 214 -5.82 6.16 16.95
N ASP A 215 -4.67 6.38 17.56
CA ASP A 215 -3.68 7.36 17.09
C ASP A 215 -2.91 6.76 15.91
N ILE A 216 -3.50 6.91 14.72
CA ILE A 216 -2.97 6.32 13.50
C ILE A 216 -1.53 6.77 13.19
N LEU A 217 -1.15 8.00 13.57
CA LEU A 217 0.19 8.52 13.29
C LEU A 217 1.24 7.86 14.19
N LYS A 218 0.88 7.57 15.43
CA LYS A 218 1.70 6.82 16.38
C LYS A 218 1.79 5.35 15.94
N GLU A 219 0.66 4.74 15.59
CA GLU A 219 0.60 3.34 15.15
C GLU A 219 1.44 3.10 13.89
N ILE A 220 1.30 3.96 12.85
CA ILE A 220 2.08 3.84 11.59
C ILE A 220 3.57 3.90 11.91
N ARG A 221 4.02 4.88 12.73
CA ARG A 221 5.44 4.99 13.10
C ARG A 221 5.92 3.79 13.89
N TRP A 222 5.11 3.30 14.80
CA TRP A 222 5.50 2.18 15.66
C TRP A 222 5.58 0.85 14.91
N LEU A 223 4.54 0.49 14.17
CA LEU A 223 4.52 -0.71 13.31
C LEU A 223 5.57 -0.62 12.20
N GLY A 224 5.71 0.55 11.59
CA GLY A 224 6.62 0.77 10.48
C GLY A 224 8.10 0.67 10.88
N LYS A 225 8.49 1.17 12.08
CA LYS A 225 9.85 0.99 12.61
C LYS A 225 10.21 -0.48 12.78
N GLN A 226 9.24 -1.34 13.03
CA GLN A 226 9.38 -2.79 13.14
C GLN A 226 9.21 -3.51 11.78
N LYS A 227 8.99 -2.75 10.69
CA LYS A 227 8.75 -3.27 9.33
C LYS A 227 7.53 -4.20 9.24
N GLN A 228 6.52 -3.93 10.07
CA GLN A 228 5.31 -4.75 10.12
C GLN A 228 4.17 -4.27 9.21
N ILE A 229 4.25 -3.09 8.61
CA ILE A 229 3.28 -2.64 7.61
C ILE A 229 3.74 -3.11 6.23
N CYS A 230 2.91 -3.88 5.54
CA CYS A 230 3.20 -4.33 4.17
C CYS A 230 2.53 -3.45 3.09
N GLU A 231 1.29 -3.03 3.31
CA GLU A 231 0.54 -2.15 2.40
C GLU A 231 -0.42 -1.25 3.17
N PHE A 232 -0.95 -0.24 2.48
CA PHE A 232 -1.94 0.69 3.02
C PHE A 232 -3.23 0.67 2.21
N HIS A 233 -4.37 0.71 2.90
CA HIS A 233 -5.60 1.27 2.35
C HIS A 233 -5.70 2.76 2.68
N PHE A 234 -5.89 3.57 1.64
CA PHE A 234 -6.35 4.94 1.76
C PHE A 234 -7.86 4.95 1.49
N LYS A 235 -8.62 5.27 2.53
CA LYS A 235 -10.06 5.08 2.59
C LYS A 235 -10.74 6.25 3.26
N GLU A 236 -11.95 6.58 2.84
CA GLU A 236 -12.90 7.39 3.57
C GLU A 236 -14.29 6.75 3.46
N ASN A 237 -15.04 6.80 4.55
CA ASN A 237 -16.42 6.33 4.55
C ASN A 237 -17.33 7.49 4.13
N SER A 238 -18.05 7.31 3.00
CA SER A 238 -19.02 8.30 2.48
C SER A 238 -18.47 9.66 2.04
N PHE A 239 -17.13 9.81 1.92
CA PHE A 239 -16.48 11.03 1.44
C PHE A 239 -15.44 10.72 0.37
N LEU A 240 -15.09 11.72 -0.45
CA LEU A 240 -13.87 11.64 -1.24
C LEU A 240 -12.64 11.72 -0.32
N LEU A 241 -11.52 11.19 -0.77
CA LEU A 241 -10.26 11.28 -0.01
C LEU A 241 -9.89 12.74 0.29
N GLY A 242 -9.52 13.00 1.54
CA GLY A 242 -9.20 14.33 2.03
C GLY A 242 -10.40 15.20 2.40
N GLN A 243 -11.63 14.69 2.26
CA GLN A 243 -12.86 15.39 2.65
C GLN A 243 -13.51 14.78 3.92
N GLY A 244 -12.95 13.69 4.43
CA GLY A 244 -13.43 13.01 5.63
C GLY A 244 -12.59 13.31 6.88
N LYS A 245 -12.35 12.28 7.68
CA LYS A 245 -11.70 12.43 8.98
C LYS A 245 -10.19 12.21 8.96
N VAL A 246 -9.67 11.54 7.92
CA VAL A 246 -8.25 11.18 7.84
C VAL A 246 -7.40 12.37 7.43
N ASN A 247 -6.38 12.70 8.23
CA ASN A 247 -5.41 13.74 7.90
C ASN A 247 -4.28 13.14 7.03
N TYR A 248 -4.51 13.04 5.72
CA TYR A 248 -3.57 12.45 4.76
C TYR A 248 -2.20 13.15 4.70
N PRO A 249 -2.08 14.49 4.81
CA PRO A 249 -0.77 15.14 4.92
C PRO A 249 0.06 14.62 6.11
N GLU A 250 -0.55 14.41 7.27
CA GLU A 250 0.16 13.84 8.43
C GLU A 250 0.44 12.34 8.28
N VAL A 251 -0.48 11.58 7.66
CA VAL A 251 -0.26 10.18 7.28
C VAL A 251 0.96 10.08 6.36
N ARG A 252 1.08 10.96 5.35
CA ARG A 252 2.25 11.00 4.47
C ARG A 252 3.55 11.22 5.26
N LYS A 253 3.57 12.17 6.21
CA LYS A 253 4.75 12.38 7.06
C LYS A 253 5.10 11.12 7.87
N ALA A 254 4.09 10.45 8.44
CA ALA A 254 4.32 9.19 9.16
C ALA A 254 4.89 8.09 8.24
N MET A 255 4.42 8.01 6.99
CA MET A 255 4.97 7.09 5.98
C MET A 255 6.41 7.46 5.59
N ASP A 256 6.76 8.75 5.58
CA ASP A 256 8.12 9.22 5.33
C ASP A 256 9.05 8.84 6.49
N ASP A 257 8.61 9.03 7.73
CA ASP A 257 9.38 8.70 8.94
C ASP A 257 9.77 7.21 9.00
N ILE A 258 8.96 6.33 8.44
CA ILE A 258 9.23 4.89 8.34
C ILE A 258 9.86 4.46 7.01
N GLN A 259 10.12 5.41 6.12
CA GLN A 259 10.67 5.18 4.78
C GLN A 259 9.84 4.18 3.97
N TYR A 260 8.52 4.18 4.15
CA TYR A 260 7.63 3.25 3.45
C TYR A 260 7.79 3.34 1.93
N ARG A 261 7.86 2.20 1.29
CA ARG A 261 7.84 2.00 -0.17
C ARG A 261 6.86 0.88 -0.50
N GLY A 262 6.01 1.06 -1.46
CA GLY A 262 5.08 -0.01 -1.88
C GLY A 262 3.74 0.51 -2.36
N TRP A 263 2.74 -0.36 -2.28
CA TRP A 263 1.39 -0.09 -2.72
C TRP A 263 0.59 0.72 -1.71
N VAL A 264 -0.21 1.63 -2.23
CA VAL A 264 -1.31 2.30 -1.55
C VAL A 264 -2.56 2.05 -2.40
N HIS A 265 -3.50 1.27 -1.87
CA HIS A 265 -4.75 1.01 -2.56
C HIS A 265 -5.86 1.93 -2.03
N ILE A 266 -6.59 2.53 -2.96
CA ILE A 266 -7.77 3.34 -2.64
C ILE A 266 -8.93 2.38 -2.42
N GLU A 267 -9.58 2.46 -1.25
CA GLU A 267 -10.76 1.68 -0.92
C GLU A 267 -11.95 2.57 -0.58
N GLY A 268 -13.15 2.22 -1.06
CA GLY A 268 -14.35 3.03 -0.84
C GLY A 268 -14.21 4.44 -1.42
N ALA A 269 -14.40 5.46 -0.58
CA ALA A 269 -14.22 6.88 -0.93
C ALA A 269 -15.07 7.34 -2.14
N VAL A 270 -16.28 6.79 -2.23
CA VAL A 270 -17.32 7.21 -3.18
C VAL A 270 -18.51 7.72 -2.36
N PRO A 271 -18.78 9.03 -2.34
CA PRO A 271 -19.95 9.56 -1.65
C PRO A 271 -21.26 9.03 -2.23
N GLU A 272 -22.28 8.94 -1.39
CA GLU A 272 -23.59 8.49 -1.83
C GLU A 272 -24.12 9.32 -3.01
N GLY A 273 -24.66 8.64 -4.02
CA GLY A 273 -25.20 9.27 -5.23
C GLY A 273 -24.16 9.83 -6.19
N LYS A 274 -22.85 9.71 -5.91
CA LYS A 274 -21.79 10.16 -6.82
C LYS A 274 -21.37 9.06 -7.80
N ASN A 275 -20.92 9.51 -8.97
CA ASN A 275 -20.37 8.62 -9.98
C ASN A 275 -19.02 8.03 -9.49
N MET A 276 -18.88 6.72 -9.60
CA MET A 276 -17.68 6.01 -9.16
C MET A 276 -16.44 6.44 -9.95
N LEU A 277 -16.54 6.53 -11.28
CA LEU A 277 -15.40 6.86 -12.13
C LEU A 277 -14.88 8.27 -11.87
N GLU A 278 -15.79 9.26 -11.71
CA GLU A 278 -15.44 10.63 -11.35
C GLU A 278 -14.79 10.68 -9.96
N SER A 279 -15.38 9.98 -8.99
CA SER A 279 -14.86 9.90 -7.62
C SER A 279 -13.44 9.30 -7.59
N TYR A 280 -13.21 8.21 -8.31
CA TYR A 280 -11.90 7.57 -8.36
C TYR A 280 -10.87 8.36 -9.17
N THR A 281 -11.29 9.10 -10.21
CA THR A 281 -10.41 10.03 -10.91
C THR A 281 -9.93 11.14 -9.97
N TYR A 282 -10.85 11.71 -9.16
CA TYR A 282 -10.50 12.68 -8.13
C TYR A 282 -9.57 12.06 -7.07
N ASN A 283 -9.93 10.91 -6.52
CA ASN A 283 -9.17 10.24 -5.47
C ASN A 283 -7.75 9.89 -5.93
N ASN A 284 -7.58 9.38 -7.14
CA ASN A 284 -6.26 9.09 -7.72
C ASN A 284 -5.42 10.37 -7.84
N LYS A 285 -5.99 11.46 -8.33
CA LYS A 285 -5.31 12.76 -8.41
C LYS A 285 -4.90 13.25 -7.02
N PHE A 286 -5.80 13.15 -6.04
CA PHE A 286 -5.52 13.53 -4.65
C PHE A 286 -4.36 12.73 -4.06
N VAL A 287 -4.40 11.39 -4.18
CA VAL A 287 -3.35 10.51 -3.64
C VAL A 287 -2.01 10.78 -4.31
N ARG A 288 -1.99 10.97 -5.65
CA ARG A 288 -0.75 11.34 -6.35
C ARG A 288 -0.18 12.67 -5.85
N GLY A 289 -1.04 13.66 -5.56
CA GLY A 289 -0.60 14.92 -4.98
C GLY A 289 -0.04 14.79 -3.57
N ILE A 290 -0.59 13.89 -2.75
CA ILE A 290 -0.10 13.63 -1.39
C ILE A 290 1.21 12.82 -1.42
N LEU A 291 1.36 11.89 -2.36
CA LEU A 291 2.49 10.96 -2.41
C LEU A 291 3.65 11.38 -3.34
N SER A 292 3.48 12.52 -4.01
CA SER A 292 4.51 13.11 -4.88
C SER A 292 5.77 13.54 -4.12
#